data_e5bf338086e3ac199337d4f0367fa47c
#
_entry.id   e5bf338086e3ac199337d4f0367fa47c
#
_cell.length_a   1.000
_cell.length_b   1.000
_cell.length_c   1.000
_cell.angle_alpha   90.00
_cell.angle_beta   90.00
_cell.angle_gamma   90.00
#
_symmetry.space_group_name_H-M   'P 1'
#
loop_
_entity.id
_entity.type
_entity.pdbx_description
1 polymer ?
#
loop_
_entity_poly.entity_id
_entity_poly.type
_entity_poly.pdbx_seq_one_letter_code
_entity_poly.pdbx_strand_id
1 'polypeptide(L)'
;MANLIIDIGNTALKASWCDGITLGKTYRYQGERMLDFILSMVEKEKPEILVLSSVRNFTSANIQRLSEVCDKLVVVDEQLLDLYRLPSWLTPDRAASVIAARYLFKGKGCTIFDLGTTL
;
A
#
# COMPACT_ATOMS: atom_id res chain seq x y z
N MET A 1 -7.14 -0.43 16.85
CA MET A 1 -5.77 -0.67 16.45
C MET A 1 -5.54 -0.11 15.07
N ALA A 2 -4.47 0.62 14.91
CA ALA A 2 -4.26 1.38 13.68
C ALA A 2 -3.42 0.59 12.69
N ASN A 3 -3.83 0.64 11.44
CA ASN A 3 -3.09 0.13 10.32
C ASN A 3 -2.61 1.31 9.47
N LEU A 4 -1.45 1.18 8.88
CA LEU A 4 -0.88 2.21 8.01
C LEU A 4 -0.86 1.70 6.57
N ILE A 5 -1.49 2.45 5.67
CA ILE A 5 -1.53 2.12 4.25
C ILE A 5 -0.67 3.13 3.52
N ILE A 6 0.27 2.64 2.72
CA ILE A 6 1.21 3.46 1.96
C ILE A 6 1.13 3.09 0.49
N ASP A 7 0.89 4.10 -0.33
CA ASP A 7 0.83 3.97 -1.78
C ASP A 7 1.87 4.91 -2.40
N ILE A 8 2.86 4.34 -3.06
CA ILE A 8 3.91 5.08 -3.75
C ILE A 8 3.70 4.96 -5.25
N GLY A 9 3.22 6.04 -5.84
CA GLY A 9 3.03 6.14 -7.27
C GLY A 9 4.25 6.76 -7.98
N ASN A 10 4.04 7.20 -9.23
CA ASN A 10 5.12 7.78 -10.03
C ASN A 10 5.58 9.14 -9.51
N THR A 11 4.69 9.93 -8.92
CA THR A 11 4.99 11.30 -8.49
C THR A 11 5.06 11.49 -6.99
N ALA A 12 4.30 10.70 -6.24
CA ALA A 12 4.17 10.97 -4.80
C ALA A 12 3.91 9.70 -4.02
N LEU A 13 4.26 9.77 -2.74
CA LEU A 13 3.82 8.84 -1.71
C LEU A 13 2.56 9.40 -1.06
N LYS A 14 1.58 8.54 -0.84
CA LYS A 14 0.38 8.86 -0.07
C LYS A 14 0.27 7.84 1.06
N ALA A 15 -0.05 8.31 2.24
CA ALA A 15 -0.17 7.45 3.41
C ALA A 15 -1.39 7.81 4.23
N SER A 16 -2.09 6.81 4.73
CA SER A 16 -3.26 7.01 5.59
C SER A 16 -3.26 5.98 6.70
N TRP A 17 -3.58 6.44 7.90
CA TRP A 17 -3.93 5.54 8.98
C TRP A 17 -5.35 5.04 8.76
N CYS A 18 -5.61 3.78 9.07
CA CYS A 18 -6.97 3.24 8.99
C CYS A 18 -7.28 2.31 10.16
N ASP A 19 -8.55 2.26 10.50
CA ASP A 19 -9.10 1.33 11.49
C ASP A 19 -10.27 0.61 10.83
N GLY A 20 -10.10 -0.68 10.57
CA GLY A 20 -11.06 -1.43 9.76
C GLY A 20 -11.18 -0.83 8.36
N ILE A 21 -12.37 -0.41 7.99
CA ILE A 21 -12.63 0.24 6.69
C ILE A 21 -12.66 1.78 6.78
N THR A 22 -12.41 2.33 7.95
CA THR A 22 -12.42 3.78 8.16
C THR A 22 -11.05 4.35 7.91
N LEU A 23 -10.93 5.19 6.89
CA LEU A 23 -9.70 5.91 6.56
C LEU A 23 -9.63 7.23 7.30
N GLY A 24 -8.47 7.51 7.86
CA GLY A 24 -8.17 8.81 8.41
C GLY A 24 -7.66 9.79 7.34
N LYS A 25 -6.99 10.84 7.80
CA LYS A 25 -6.41 11.83 6.92
C LYS A 25 -5.33 11.22 6.04
N THR A 26 -5.27 11.64 4.78
CA THR A 26 -4.21 11.25 3.84
C THR A 26 -3.06 12.24 3.91
N TYR A 27 -1.86 11.73 4.11
CA TYR A 27 -0.62 12.49 4.09
C TYR A 27 0.07 12.26 2.76
N ARG A 28 0.60 13.32 2.17
CA ARG A 28 1.26 13.27 0.87
C ARG A 28 2.71 13.72 1.01
N TYR A 29 3.61 13.00 0.36
CA TYR A 29 5.02 13.35 0.32
C TYR A 29 5.55 13.26 -1.11
N GLN A 30 6.27 14.28 -1.55
CA GLN A 30 7.01 14.28 -2.81
C GLN A 30 8.47 14.53 -2.50
N GLY A 31 9.34 13.64 -2.94
CA GLY A 31 10.77 13.74 -2.70
C GLY A 31 11.43 12.38 -2.77
N GLU A 32 12.70 12.35 -2.46
CA GLU A 32 13.51 11.13 -2.59
C GLU A 32 13.65 10.36 -1.28
N ARG A 33 13.28 10.97 -0.14
CA ARG A 33 13.46 10.37 1.19
C ARG A 33 12.17 9.71 1.67
N MET A 34 11.61 8.84 0.85
CA MET A 34 10.33 8.19 1.15
C MET A 34 10.39 7.28 2.36
N LEU A 35 11.47 6.50 2.49
CA LEU A 35 11.63 5.64 3.66
C LEU A 35 11.68 6.46 4.95
N ASP A 36 12.42 7.57 4.95
CA ASP A 36 12.50 8.45 6.12
C ASP A 36 11.14 9.02 6.49
N PHE A 37 10.33 9.37 5.49
CA PHE A 37 8.97 9.85 5.73
C PHE A 37 8.10 8.77 6.37
N ILE A 38 8.15 7.54 5.87
CA ILE A 38 7.41 6.41 6.44
C ILE A 38 7.85 6.18 7.89
N LEU A 39 9.15 6.15 8.13
CA LEU A 39 9.69 5.93 9.47
C LEU A 39 9.27 7.03 10.44
N SER A 40 9.17 8.28 9.97
CA SER A 40 8.70 9.38 10.81
C SER A 40 7.23 9.21 11.22
N MET A 41 6.42 8.63 10.37
CA MET A 41 5.01 8.35 10.70
C MET A 41 4.88 7.27 11.77
N VAL A 42 5.66 6.20 11.66
CA VAL A 42 5.58 5.07 12.59
C VAL A 42 6.23 5.33 13.93
N GLU A 43 7.06 6.37 14.05
CA GLU A 43 7.61 6.80 15.34
C GLU A 43 6.53 7.25 16.31
N LYS A 44 5.47 7.84 15.79
CA LYS A 44 4.35 8.36 16.60
C LYS A 44 3.43 7.25 17.08
N GLU A 45 3.24 6.24 16.26
CA GLU A 45 2.38 5.11 16.58
C GLU A 45 2.84 3.91 15.76
N LYS A 46 3.09 2.79 16.43
CA LYS A 46 3.47 1.55 15.76
C LYS A 46 2.23 0.92 15.12
N PRO A 47 2.21 0.76 13.79
CA PRO A 47 1.06 0.11 13.16
C PRO A 47 1.03 -1.39 13.46
N GLU A 48 -0.15 -1.93 13.57
CA GLU A 48 -0.34 -3.38 13.61
C GLU A 48 -0.01 -3.97 12.24
N ILE A 49 -0.64 -3.45 11.20
CA ILE A 49 -0.38 -3.86 9.82
C ILE A 49 0.09 -2.64 9.03
N LEU A 50 1.19 -2.79 8.32
CA LEU A 50 1.66 -1.81 7.36
C LEU A 50 1.51 -2.40 5.97
N VAL A 51 0.73 -1.76 5.11
CA VAL A 51 0.53 -2.18 3.72
C VAL A 51 1.33 -1.25 2.82
N LEU A 52 2.19 -1.83 2.00
CA LEU A 52 3.00 -1.08 1.04
C LEU A 52 2.64 -1.47 -0.39
N SER A 53 2.14 -0.50 -1.15
CA SER A 53 1.96 -0.60 -2.59
C SER A 53 2.91 0.40 -3.24
N SER A 54 3.84 -0.07 -4.07
CA SER A 54 4.85 0.81 -4.64
C SER A 54 5.19 0.42 -6.07
N VAL A 55 5.23 1.43 -6.95
CA VAL A 55 5.79 1.27 -8.30
C VAL A 55 7.31 1.42 -8.29
N ARG A 56 7.89 1.85 -7.17
CA ARG A 56 9.33 1.98 -6.99
C ARG A 56 9.88 0.74 -6.28
N ASN A 57 11.09 0.36 -6.64
CA ASN A 57 11.74 -0.78 -6.03
C ASN A 57 12.33 -0.41 -4.66
N PHE A 58 12.04 -1.25 -3.68
CA PHE A 58 12.64 -1.16 -2.36
C PHE A 58 13.70 -2.25 -2.23
N THR A 59 14.84 -1.92 -1.63
CA THR A 59 15.88 -2.92 -1.37
C THR A 59 15.41 -3.89 -0.29
N SER A 60 16.02 -5.07 -0.26
CA SER A 60 15.74 -6.05 0.80
C SER A 60 15.99 -5.47 2.19
N ALA A 61 17.03 -4.65 2.35
CA ALA A 61 17.33 -3.98 3.60
C ALA A 61 16.22 -3.01 4.02
N ASN A 62 15.67 -2.25 3.09
CA ASN A 62 14.57 -1.33 3.37
C ASN A 62 13.28 -2.07 3.73
N ILE A 63 12.98 -3.17 3.05
CA ILE A 63 11.83 -4.02 3.38
C ILE A 63 11.99 -4.61 4.78
N GLN A 64 13.19 -5.11 5.11
CA GLN A 64 13.49 -5.64 6.44
C GLN A 64 13.26 -4.57 7.50
N ARG A 65 13.73 -3.35 7.26
CA ARG A 65 13.57 -2.25 8.20
C ARG A 65 12.09 -1.88 8.42
N LEU A 66 11.28 -1.90 7.36
CA LEU A 66 9.85 -1.67 7.47
C LEU A 66 9.15 -2.79 8.26
N SER A 67 9.59 -4.03 8.08
CA SER A 67 9.01 -5.17 8.82
C SER A 67 9.26 -5.07 10.33
N GLU A 68 10.31 -4.37 10.75
CA GLU A 68 10.66 -4.20 12.15
C GLU A 68 9.81 -3.14 12.88
N VAL A 69 9.17 -2.25 12.13
CA VAL A 69 8.41 -1.13 12.71
C VAL A 69 6.90 -1.36 12.72
N CYS A 70 6.46 -2.56 12.40
CA CYS A 70 5.05 -2.97 12.43
C CYS A 70 4.95 -4.41 12.91
N ASP A 71 3.76 -4.84 13.28
CA ASP A 71 3.56 -6.24 13.66
C ASP A 71 3.51 -7.15 12.43
N LYS A 72 2.94 -6.66 11.33
CA LYS A 72 2.88 -7.38 10.08
C LYS A 72 3.05 -6.43 8.90
N LEU A 73 3.99 -6.76 8.01
CA LEU A 73 4.19 -6.03 6.75
C LEU A 73 3.51 -6.80 5.62
N VAL A 74 2.68 -6.12 4.85
CA VAL A 74 2.07 -6.65 3.64
C VAL A 74 2.57 -5.81 2.46
N VAL A 75 3.31 -6.45 1.56
CA VAL A 75 3.80 -5.80 0.34
C VAL A 75 2.97 -6.31 -0.82
N VAL A 76 2.46 -5.39 -1.64
CA VAL A 76 1.71 -5.77 -2.85
C VAL A 76 2.73 -6.11 -3.93
N ASP A 77 3.16 -7.37 -3.96
CA ASP A 77 4.19 -7.92 -4.84
C ASP A 77 3.66 -9.08 -5.66
N GLU A 78 4.54 -9.74 -6.41
CA GLU A 78 4.15 -10.89 -7.25
C GLU A 78 3.59 -12.04 -6.43
N GLN A 79 4.09 -12.28 -5.23
CA GLN A 79 3.58 -13.35 -4.36
C GLN A 79 2.13 -13.07 -3.97
N LEU A 80 1.82 -11.81 -3.68
CA LEU A 80 0.45 -11.42 -3.36
C LEU A 80 -0.45 -11.54 -4.57
N LEU A 81 0.04 -11.17 -5.76
CA LEU A 81 -0.69 -11.34 -7.02
C LEU A 81 -1.04 -12.81 -7.24
N ASP A 82 -0.07 -13.71 -7.07
CA ASP A 82 -0.30 -15.14 -7.22
C ASP A 82 -1.33 -15.66 -6.21
N LEU A 83 -1.26 -15.22 -4.97
CA LEU A 83 -2.19 -15.60 -3.93
C LEU A 83 -3.65 -15.25 -4.31
N TYR A 84 -3.84 -14.09 -4.94
CA TYR A 84 -5.16 -13.63 -5.39
C TYR A 84 -5.46 -14.02 -6.84
N ARG A 85 -4.61 -14.79 -7.48
CA ARG A 85 -4.76 -15.25 -8.87
C ARG A 85 -4.91 -14.09 -9.86
N LEU A 86 -4.07 -13.07 -9.68
CA LEU A 86 -4.03 -11.91 -10.54
C LEU A 86 -2.87 -12.02 -11.54
N PRO A 87 -2.99 -11.38 -12.71
CA PRO A 87 -1.90 -11.39 -13.69
C PRO A 87 -0.63 -10.76 -13.14
N SER A 88 0.53 -11.33 -13.46
CA SER A 88 1.83 -10.85 -12.95
C SER A 88 2.22 -9.47 -13.49
N TRP A 89 1.63 -9.06 -14.62
CA TRP A 89 1.90 -7.73 -15.20
C TRP A 89 1.11 -6.60 -14.56
N LEU A 90 0.20 -6.92 -13.65
CA LEU A 90 -0.62 -5.91 -12.99
C LEU A 90 0.23 -5.10 -12.01
N THR A 91 0.16 -3.77 -12.10
CA THR A 91 0.90 -2.90 -11.19
C THR A 91 0.35 -2.98 -9.77
N PRO A 92 1.16 -2.70 -8.72
CA PRO A 92 0.72 -2.85 -7.34
C PRO A 92 -0.53 -2.03 -6.99
N ASP A 93 -0.63 -0.81 -7.46
CA ASP A 93 -1.78 0.07 -7.21
C ASP A 93 -3.07 -0.50 -7.82
N ARG A 94 -3.00 -1.01 -9.03
CA ARG A 94 -4.14 -1.64 -9.69
C ARG A 94 -4.51 -2.96 -9.05
N ALA A 95 -3.51 -3.74 -8.65
CA ALA A 95 -3.73 -4.99 -7.92
C ALA A 95 -4.48 -4.72 -6.61
N ALA A 96 -4.07 -3.72 -5.85
CA ALA A 96 -4.73 -3.33 -4.62
C ALA A 96 -6.20 -2.95 -4.86
N SER A 97 -6.48 -2.22 -5.95
CA SER A 97 -7.85 -1.85 -6.32
C SER A 97 -8.71 -3.07 -6.64
N VAL A 98 -8.15 -4.06 -7.38
CA VAL A 98 -8.88 -5.30 -7.71
C VAL A 98 -9.18 -6.10 -6.45
N ILE A 99 -8.21 -6.25 -5.56
CA ILE A 99 -8.38 -6.98 -4.30
C ILE A 99 -9.47 -6.31 -3.45
N ALA A 100 -9.42 -4.99 -3.34
CA ALA A 100 -10.43 -4.23 -2.60
C ALA A 100 -11.83 -4.40 -3.21
N ALA A 101 -11.94 -4.34 -4.54
CA ALA A 101 -13.23 -4.51 -5.22
C ALA A 101 -13.80 -5.91 -5.00
N ARG A 102 -12.97 -6.94 -5.03
CA ARG A 102 -13.39 -8.31 -4.73
C ARG A 102 -13.94 -8.45 -3.32
N TYR A 103 -13.32 -7.76 -2.38
CA TYR A 103 -13.75 -7.77 -0.98
C TYR A 103 -15.07 -7.03 -0.79
N LEU A 104 -15.20 -5.81 -1.37
CA LEU A 104 -16.36 -4.94 -1.18
C LEU A 104 -17.59 -5.41 -1.96
N PHE A 105 -17.39 -6.05 -3.11
CA PHE A 105 -18.46 -6.42 -4.04
C PHE A 105 -18.45 -7.92 -4.34
N LYS A 106 -18.35 -8.73 -3.30
CA LYS A 106 -18.31 -10.18 -3.45
C LYS A 106 -19.50 -10.72 -4.25
N GLY A 107 -19.19 -11.55 -5.23
CA GLY A 107 -20.22 -12.20 -6.07
C GLY A 107 -20.86 -11.28 -7.10
N LYS A 108 -20.36 -10.05 -7.26
CA LYS A 108 -20.87 -9.10 -8.27
C LYS A 108 -19.79 -8.75 -9.25
N GLY A 109 -20.16 -8.60 -10.51
CA GLY A 109 -19.28 -8.00 -11.50
C GLY A 109 -19.12 -6.51 -11.24
N CYS A 110 -17.92 -5.97 -11.44
CA CYS A 110 -17.69 -4.55 -11.29
C CYS A 110 -16.64 -4.08 -12.30
N THR A 111 -16.71 -2.80 -12.65
CA THR A 111 -15.71 -2.12 -13.47
C THR A 111 -14.97 -1.15 -12.58
N ILE A 112 -13.65 -1.15 -12.69
CA ILE A 112 -12.79 -0.31 -11.85
C ILE A 112 -12.15 0.75 -12.73
N PHE A 113 -12.32 2.02 -12.35
CA PHE A 113 -11.61 3.14 -12.96
C PHE A 113 -10.58 3.65 -11.96
N ASP A 114 -9.31 3.58 -12.33
CA ASP A 114 -8.19 4.03 -11.51
C ASP A 114 -7.52 5.20 -12.22
N LEU A 115 -7.77 6.40 -11.72
CA LEU A 115 -7.29 7.64 -12.33
C LEU A 115 -6.16 8.21 -11.50
N GLY A 116 -4.98 8.26 -12.11
CA GLY A 116 -3.80 8.80 -11.48
C GLY A 116 -3.13 9.87 -12.35
N THR A 117 -1.88 10.19 -12.04
CA THR A 117 -1.08 11.13 -12.82
C THR A 117 -0.63 10.53 -14.15
N THR A 118 -0.55 9.22 -14.22
CA THR A 118 -0.23 8.46 -15.45
C THR A 118 -1.41 7.56 -15.76
N LEU A 119 -2.08 7.83 -16.85
CA LEU A 119 -3.29 7.12 -17.22
C LEU A 119 -3.00 5.98 -18.20
#